data_336e3ab36ce629ee452a4a5388843cd9
#
_entry.id   336e3ab36ce629ee452a4a5388843cd9
#
_cell.length_a   1.000
_cell.length_b   1.000
_cell.length_c   1.000
_cell.angle_alpha   90.00
_cell.angle_beta   90.00
_cell.angle_gamma   90.00
#
_symmetry.space_group_name_H-M   'P 1'
#
loop_
_entity.id
_entity.type
_entity.pdbx_description
1 polymer ?
#
loop_
_entity_poly.entity_id
_entity_poly.type
_entity_poly.pdbx_seq_one_letter_code
_entity_poly.pdbx_strand_id
1 'polypeptide(L)'
;MTSQVFRDFKKSSISTSKIILIMVIPYYLLAELLIYFELMPYIAGIFSPFTELLNLPPETSLAIAAGVFFNLYAAVAFAAPLGMNIYEWTILGLFLGVLHNMLVEVSILKKIGIPVVTSVSYRFLMAFFAVSPLILLPKNFFLSNPDSIFKPLYEIKVKNYENFMSFFTNTFFDSLILSVQIIILVSLVLLMTSFIKNLSFLKKINHQVALTSSILSGLLIGIVYGAGVLLSEAKYMTKKQIYSSCFFLMTAHAIIEDTLLFVYFGANVWVLTLFRLFLAIIVFYLIMTFYQTPVIDKQYH
;
A
#
# COMPACT_ATOMS: atom_id res chain seq x y z
N MET A 1 1.53 -7.63 30.24
CA MET A 1 1.90 -7.70 28.81
C MET A 1 0.71 -7.96 27.90
N THR A 2 -0.10 -8.98 28.18
CA THR A 2 -1.29 -9.33 27.37
C THR A 2 -2.39 -8.25 27.32
N SER A 3 -2.63 -7.52 28.42
CA SER A 3 -3.70 -6.50 28.50
C SER A 3 -3.42 -5.25 27.66
N GLN A 4 -2.14 -4.86 27.50
CA GLN A 4 -1.75 -3.71 26.69
C GLN A 4 -1.80 -4.05 25.19
N VAL A 5 -1.26 -5.22 24.80
CA VAL A 5 -1.34 -5.74 23.42
C VAL A 5 -2.78 -5.76 22.95
N PHE A 6 -3.67 -6.29 23.77
CA PHE A 6 -5.08 -6.41 23.42
C PHE A 6 -5.80 -5.05 23.33
N ARG A 7 -5.47 -4.09 24.19
CA ARG A 7 -6.01 -2.72 24.09
C ARG A 7 -5.57 -2.01 22.82
N ASP A 8 -4.29 -2.09 22.50
CA ASP A 8 -3.72 -1.45 21.30
C ASP A 8 -4.30 -2.07 20.02
N PHE A 9 -4.40 -3.42 19.99
CA PHE A 9 -5.06 -4.14 18.93
C PHE A 9 -6.53 -3.70 18.78
N LYS A 10 -7.32 -3.72 19.85
CA LYS A 10 -8.74 -3.35 19.81
C LYS A 10 -8.94 -1.92 19.28
N LYS A 11 -8.14 -0.95 19.76
CA LYS A 11 -8.20 0.45 19.30
C LYS A 11 -7.88 0.57 17.82
N SER A 12 -6.79 -0.06 17.38
CA SER A 12 -6.37 -0.02 15.97
C SER A 12 -7.40 -0.73 15.09
N SER A 13 -7.85 -1.92 15.45
CA SER A 13 -8.82 -2.70 14.68
C SER A 13 -10.14 -1.94 14.50
N ILE A 14 -10.71 -1.35 15.56
CA ILE A 14 -11.95 -0.56 15.45
C ILE A 14 -11.75 0.66 14.53
N SER A 15 -10.64 1.38 14.68
CA SER A 15 -10.35 2.55 13.85
C SER A 15 -10.20 2.17 12.37
N THR A 16 -9.44 1.12 12.09
CA THR A 16 -9.20 0.64 10.72
C THR A 16 -10.48 0.06 10.10
N SER A 17 -11.28 -0.68 10.88
CA SER A 17 -12.57 -1.21 10.40
C SER A 17 -13.52 -0.09 9.95
N LYS A 18 -13.57 1.02 10.70
CA LYS A 18 -14.36 2.20 10.28
C LYS A 18 -13.87 2.78 8.96
N ILE A 19 -12.56 2.90 8.78
CA ILE A 19 -11.96 3.39 7.54
C ILE A 19 -12.30 2.44 6.38
N ILE A 20 -12.18 1.13 6.59
CA ILE A 20 -12.51 0.13 5.57
C ILE A 20 -13.97 0.27 5.13
N LEU A 21 -14.93 0.31 6.07
CA LEU A 21 -16.35 0.47 5.74
C LEU A 21 -16.63 1.76 4.97
N ILE A 22 -16.07 2.89 5.41
CA ILE A 22 -16.26 4.20 4.79
C ILE A 22 -15.63 4.26 3.38
N MET A 23 -14.55 3.51 3.14
CA MET A 23 -13.87 3.51 1.85
C MET A 23 -14.40 2.40 0.93
N VAL A 24 -14.51 1.17 1.39
CA VAL A 24 -14.85 0.04 0.52
C VAL A 24 -16.27 0.15 0.00
N ILE A 25 -17.25 0.42 0.85
CA ILE A 25 -18.66 0.42 0.44
C ILE A 25 -18.92 1.45 -0.68
N PRO A 26 -18.63 2.75 -0.51
CA PRO A 26 -18.97 3.74 -1.54
C PRO A 26 -18.13 3.58 -2.81
N TYR A 27 -16.85 3.23 -2.70
CA TYR A 27 -15.99 3.08 -3.88
C TYR A 27 -16.34 1.82 -4.69
N TYR A 28 -16.70 0.72 -4.03
CA TYR A 28 -17.19 -0.49 -4.70
C TYR A 28 -18.53 -0.21 -5.40
N LEU A 29 -19.48 0.42 -4.70
CA LEU A 29 -20.76 0.83 -5.29
C LEU A 29 -20.56 1.74 -6.49
N LEU A 30 -19.65 2.71 -6.38
CA LEU A 30 -19.36 3.63 -7.49
C LEU A 30 -18.76 2.89 -8.70
N ALA A 31 -17.83 1.98 -8.47
CA ALA A 31 -17.23 1.18 -9.54
C ALA A 31 -18.29 0.34 -10.27
N GLU A 32 -19.13 -0.37 -9.54
CA GLU A 32 -20.21 -1.19 -10.08
C GLU A 32 -21.27 -0.35 -10.80
N LEU A 33 -21.62 0.86 -10.27
CA LEU A 33 -22.51 1.79 -10.95
C LEU A 33 -21.95 2.26 -12.29
N LEU A 34 -20.66 2.57 -12.34
CA LEU A 34 -20.00 2.97 -13.59
C LEU A 34 -19.98 1.82 -14.61
N ILE A 35 -19.83 0.59 -14.15
CA ILE A 35 -19.91 -0.61 -14.99
C ILE A 35 -21.36 -0.82 -15.46
N TYR A 36 -22.35 -0.76 -14.56
CA TYR A 36 -23.76 -0.98 -14.86
C TYR A 36 -24.32 0.00 -15.91
N PHE A 37 -23.92 1.28 -15.82
CA PHE A 37 -24.33 2.32 -16.78
C PHE A 37 -23.40 2.42 -18.00
N GLU A 38 -22.45 1.51 -18.15
CA GLU A 38 -21.45 1.50 -19.24
C GLU A 38 -20.64 2.83 -19.32
N LEU A 39 -20.51 3.53 -18.21
CA LEU A 39 -19.76 4.80 -18.13
C LEU A 39 -18.25 4.57 -17.93
N MET A 40 -17.87 3.39 -17.44
CA MET A 40 -16.48 3.06 -17.12
C MET A 40 -15.53 3.28 -18.31
N PRO A 41 -15.83 2.83 -19.56
CA PRO A 41 -14.94 3.03 -20.69
C PRO A 41 -14.69 4.50 -21.05
N TYR A 42 -15.70 5.37 -20.88
CA TYR A 42 -15.56 6.81 -21.18
C TYR A 42 -14.62 7.51 -20.21
N ILE A 43 -14.75 7.21 -18.92
CA ILE A 43 -13.90 7.79 -17.87
C ILE A 43 -12.49 7.20 -17.97
N ALA A 44 -12.40 5.89 -18.10
CA ALA A 44 -11.14 5.17 -18.21
C ALA A 44 -10.34 5.58 -19.46
N GLY A 45 -11.02 5.87 -20.59
CA GLY A 45 -10.39 6.29 -21.82
C GLY A 45 -9.55 7.57 -21.69
N ILE A 46 -9.94 8.48 -20.78
CA ILE A 46 -9.15 9.71 -20.52
C ILE A 46 -7.76 9.38 -19.95
N PHE A 47 -7.68 8.31 -19.17
CA PHE A 47 -6.46 7.90 -18.48
C PHE A 47 -5.76 6.70 -19.14
N SER A 48 -6.26 6.22 -20.29
CA SER A 48 -5.70 5.05 -20.98
C SER A 48 -4.20 5.16 -21.28
N PRO A 49 -3.64 6.32 -21.70
CA PRO A 49 -2.21 6.40 -21.95
C PRO A 49 -1.37 6.11 -20.70
N PHE A 50 -1.88 6.47 -19.53
CA PHE A 50 -1.21 6.22 -18.26
C PHE A 50 -1.26 4.73 -17.86
N THR A 51 -2.43 4.09 -17.98
CA THR A 51 -2.60 2.67 -17.65
C THR A 51 -1.93 1.75 -18.66
N GLU A 52 -1.87 2.15 -19.94
CA GLU A 52 -1.11 1.45 -20.97
C GLU A 52 0.39 1.35 -20.65
N LEU A 53 0.99 2.42 -20.09
CA LEU A 53 2.37 2.39 -19.60
C LEU A 53 2.61 1.33 -18.52
N LEU A 54 1.56 0.94 -17.81
CA LEU A 54 1.60 -0.09 -16.78
C LEU A 54 1.14 -1.46 -17.29
N ASN A 55 0.79 -1.60 -18.57
CA ASN A 55 0.13 -2.79 -19.12
C ASN A 55 -1.14 -3.20 -18.35
N LEU A 56 -1.86 -2.23 -17.82
CA LEU A 56 -3.11 -2.41 -17.08
C LEU A 56 -4.33 -2.02 -17.93
N PRO A 57 -5.49 -2.62 -17.69
CA PRO A 57 -6.74 -2.17 -18.28
C PRO A 57 -7.03 -0.70 -17.98
N PRO A 58 -7.57 0.11 -18.91
CA PRO A 58 -7.89 1.52 -18.69
C PRO A 58 -8.77 1.76 -17.45
N GLU A 59 -9.65 0.84 -17.12
CA GLU A 59 -10.58 0.87 -15.98
C GLU A 59 -9.85 0.92 -14.64
N THR A 60 -8.61 0.43 -14.57
CA THR A 60 -7.78 0.49 -13.35
C THR A 60 -7.33 1.90 -12.98
N SER A 61 -7.49 2.87 -13.88
CA SER A 61 -7.13 4.28 -13.63
C SER A 61 -7.82 4.87 -12.40
N LEU A 62 -9.10 4.53 -12.18
CA LEU A 62 -9.85 4.97 -11.01
C LEU A 62 -9.35 4.30 -9.73
N ALA A 63 -8.98 3.02 -9.78
CA ALA A 63 -8.35 2.32 -8.66
C ALA A 63 -7.00 2.96 -8.31
N ILE A 64 -6.20 3.31 -9.32
CA ILE A 64 -4.92 4.01 -9.12
C ILE A 64 -5.16 5.37 -8.49
N ALA A 65 -6.08 6.18 -9.01
CA ALA A 65 -6.40 7.49 -8.45
C ALA A 65 -6.89 7.36 -7.00
N ALA A 66 -7.79 6.42 -6.72
CA ALA A 66 -8.28 6.17 -5.37
C ALA A 66 -7.16 5.76 -4.40
N GLY A 67 -6.24 4.91 -4.84
CA GLY A 67 -5.09 4.49 -4.06
C GLY A 67 -4.13 5.64 -3.75
N VAL A 68 -3.79 6.43 -4.76
CA VAL A 68 -2.86 7.57 -4.65
C VAL A 68 -3.39 8.65 -3.72
N PHE A 69 -4.64 9.06 -3.91
CA PHE A 69 -5.20 10.20 -3.18
C PHE A 69 -5.82 9.84 -1.83
N PHE A 70 -6.35 8.63 -1.67
CA PHE A 70 -6.98 8.20 -0.43
C PHE A 70 -6.18 7.10 0.26
N ASN A 71 -6.40 5.82 -0.09
CA ASN A 71 -5.71 4.68 0.50
C ASN A 71 -5.91 3.40 -0.32
N LEU A 72 -5.21 2.33 0.07
CA LEU A 72 -5.30 1.03 -0.62
C LEU A 72 -6.70 0.39 -0.55
N TYR A 73 -7.49 0.64 0.51
CA TYR A 73 -8.84 0.08 0.62
C TYR A 73 -9.78 0.64 -0.45
N ALA A 74 -9.68 1.94 -0.73
CA ALA A 74 -10.40 2.58 -1.82
C ALA A 74 -9.94 2.03 -3.19
N ALA A 75 -8.63 1.83 -3.37
CA ALA A 75 -8.08 1.25 -4.60
C ALA A 75 -8.61 -0.15 -4.87
N VAL A 76 -8.53 -1.06 -3.89
CA VAL A 76 -9.01 -2.44 -4.07
C VAL A 76 -10.52 -2.50 -4.23
N ALA A 77 -11.27 -1.59 -3.62
CA ALA A 77 -12.72 -1.50 -3.81
C ALA A 77 -13.10 -1.14 -5.25
N PHE A 78 -12.39 -0.22 -5.90
CA PHE A 78 -12.56 0.06 -7.32
C PHE A 78 -12.09 -1.08 -8.22
N ALA A 79 -10.98 -1.72 -7.87
CA ALA A 79 -10.37 -2.76 -8.70
C ALA A 79 -11.09 -4.12 -8.60
N ALA A 80 -11.73 -4.40 -7.45
CA ALA A 80 -12.34 -5.70 -7.18
C ALA A 80 -13.35 -6.17 -8.25
N PRO A 81 -14.26 -5.33 -8.78
CA PRO A 81 -15.21 -5.76 -9.80
C PRO A 81 -14.62 -5.84 -11.22
N LEU A 82 -13.37 -5.44 -11.46
CA LEU A 82 -12.80 -5.32 -12.82
C LEU A 82 -12.34 -6.65 -13.45
N GLY A 83 -12.37 -7.76 -12.74
CA GLY A 83 -11.96 -9.04 -13.30
C GLY A 83 -10.47 -9.20 -13.58
N MET A 84 -9.63 -8.52 -12.82
CA MET A 84 -8.18 -8.49 -13.02
C MET A 84 -7.53 -9.84 -12.75
N ASN A 85 -6.56 -10.20 -13.58
CA ASN A 85 -5.76 -11.40 -13.43
C ASN A 85 -4.57 -11.21 -12.45
N ILE A 86 -3.83 -12.28 -12.17
CA ILE A 86 -2.68 -12.27 -11.24
C ILE A 86 -1.61 -11.24 -11.63
N TYR A 87 -1.32 -11.10 -12.94
CA TYR A 87 -0.36 -10.12 -13.43
C TYR A 87 -0.81 -8.69 -13.14
N GLU A 88 -2.06 -8.37 -13.47
CA GLU A 88 -2.64 -7.04 -13.29
C GLU A 88 -2.72 -6.66 -11.82
N TRP A 89 -3.16 -7.58 -10.95
CA TRP A 89 -3.13 -7.37 -9.49
C TRP A 89 -1.71 -7.18 -8.94
N THR A 90 -0.73 -7.89 -9.52
CA THR A 90 0.68 -7.76 -9.09
C THR A 90 1.26 -6.40 -9.48
N ILE A 91 1.00 -5.95 -10.73
CA ILE A 91 1.44 -4.63 -11.20
C ILE A 91 0.76 -3.52 -10.38
N LEU A 92 -0.57 -3.59 -10.21
CA LEU A 92 -1.32 -2.61 -9.43
C LEU A 92 -0.81 -2.56 -7.99
N GLY A 93 -0.63 -3.72 -7.35
CA GLY A 93 -0.15 -3.83 -5.97
C GLY A 93 1.28 -3.32 -5.79
N LEU A 94 2.17 -3.59 -6.74
CA LEU A 94 3.54 -3.09 -6.70
C LEU A 94 3.58 -1.57 -6.90
N PHE A 95 2.84 -1.06 -7.88
CA PHE A 95 2.74 0.37 -8.18
C PHE A 95 2.17 1.16 -6.99
N LEU A 96 1.01 0.74 -6.50
CA LEU A 96 0.36 1.39 -5.36
C LEU A 96 1.08 1.13 -4.04
N GLY A 97 1.77 0.01 -3.89
CA GLY A 97 2.60 -0.25 -2.73
C GLY A 97 3.67 0.83 -2.50
N VAL A 98 4.12 1.51 -3.56
CA VAL A 98 5.04 2.65 -3.48
C VAL A 98 4.31 3.99 -3.47
N LEU A 99 3.17 4.12 -4.18
CA LEU A 99 2.58 5.42 -4.50
C LEU A 99 1.30 5.76 -3.72
N HIS A 100 0.74 4.83 -2.94
CA HIS A 100 -0.54 5.06 -2.26
C HIS A 100 -0.47 6.13 -1.15
N ASN A 101 -1.65 6.61 -0.73
CA ASN A 101 -1.86 7.51 0.41
C ASN A 101 -0.97 8.76 0.39
N MET A 102 -0.74 9.29 -0.80
CA MET A 102 0.25 10.34 -1.08
C MET A 102 0.07 11.58 -0.19
N LEU A 103 -1.18 12.04 -0.02
CA LEU A 103 -1.47 13.27 0.72
C LEU A 103 -1.06 13.19 2.19
N VAL A 104 -1.39 12.09 2.85
CA VAL A 104 -1.12 11.90 4.28
C VAL A 104 0.36 11.62 4.51
N GLU A 105 0.94 10.69 3.75
CA GLU A 105 2.33 10.28 3.96
C GLU A 105 3.33 11.37 3.63
N VAL A 106 3.13 12.11 2.52
CA VAL A 106 3.97 13.27 2.19
C VAL A 106 3.88 14.34 3.27
N SER A 107 2.70 14.53 3.88
CA SER A 107 2.54 15.47 5.00
C SER A 107 3.33 15.04 6.24
N ILE A 108 3.42 13.74 6.51
CA ILE A 108 4.25 13.18 7.61
C ILE A 108 5.74 13.37 7.30
N LEU A 109 6.15 12.99 6.09
CA LEU A 109 7.55 13.12 5.64
C LEU A 109 8.03 14.57 5.66
N LYS A 110 7.16 15.52 5.29
CA LYS A 110 7.44 16.96 5.42
C LYS A 110 7.76 17.36 6.86
N LYS A 111 7.03 16.84 7.86
CA LYS A 111 7.30 17.11 9.29
C LYS A 111 8.63 16.53 9.76
N ILE A 112 9.14 15.49 9.09
CA ILE A 112 10.45 14.87 9.38
C ILE A 112 11.59 15.63 8.67
N GLY A 113 11.27 16.55 7.76
CA GLY A 113 12.25 17.36 7.06
C GLY A 113 12.51 16.96 5.59
N ILE A 114 11.69 16.06 5.02
CA ILE A 114 11.76 15.73 3.59
C ILE A 114 10.86 16.68 2.80
N PRO A 115 11.38 17.42 1.80
CA PRO A 115 10.56 18.33 1.00
C PRO A 115 9.44 17.61 0.25
N VAL A 116 8.28 18.26 0.14
CA VAL A 116 7.09 17.71 -0.55
C VAL A 116 7.42 17.28 -1.98
N VAL A 117 8.07 18.17 -2.75
CA VAL A 117 8.45 17.90 -4.14
C VAL A 117 9.35 16.65 -4.22
N THR A 118 10.34 16.54 -3.34
CA THR A 118 11.24 15.38 -3.28
C THR A 118 10.47 14.09 -3.01
N SER A 119 9.55 14.10 -2.02
CA SER A 119 8.74 12.91 -1.69
C SER A 119 7.83 12.50 -2.84
N VAL A 120 7.12 13.45 -3.45
CA VAL A 120 6.20 13.19 -4.56
C VAL A 120 6.96 12.68 -5.78
N SER A 121 8.00 13.41 -6.21
CA SER A 121 8.79 13.03 -7.41
C SER A 121 9.46 11.66 -7.22
N TYR A 122 10.05 11.41 -6.05
CA TYR A 122 10.68 10.12 -5.75
C TYR A 122 9.67 8.97 -5.84
N ARG A 123 8.52 9.09 -5.19
CA ARG A 123 7.51 8.02 -5.17
C ARG A 123 6.95 7.75 -6.56
N PHE A 124 6.69 8.80 -7.34
CA PHE A 124 6.27 8.64 -8.73
C PHE A 124 7.32 7.90 -9.57
N LEU A 125 8.55 8.40 -9.59
CA LEU A 125 9.63 7.78 -10.35
C LEU A 125 9.91 6.34 -9.87
N MET A 126 9.90 6.12 -8.56
CA MET A 126 10.16 4.81 -7.98
C MET A 126 9.04 3.81 -8.25
N ALA A 127 7.78 4.23 -8.28
CA ALA A 127 6.65 3.37 -8.62
C ALA A 127 6.77 2.86 -10.07
N PHE A 128 7.07 3.73 -11.03
CA PHE A 128 7.32 3.33 -12.42
C PHE A 128 8.58 2.47 -12.55
N PHE A 129 9.65 2.84 -11.85
CA PHE A 129 10.88 2.05 -11.86
C PHE A 129 10.65 0.64 -11.30
N ALA A 130 9.89 0.52 -10.22
CA ALA A 130 9.57 -0.77 -9.61
C ALA A 130 8.78 -1.69 -10.52
N VAL A 131 7.82 -1.18 -11.29
CA VAL A 131 7.01 -2.02 -12.19
C VAL A 131 7.70 -2.28 -13.55
N SER A 132 8.66 -1.44 -13.97
CA SER A 132 9.27 -1.53 -15.30
C SER A 132 9.89 -2.90 -15.63
N PRO A 133 10.61 -3.61 -14.74
CA PRO A 133 11.14 -4.92 -15.07
C PRO A 133 10.04 -5.96 -15.29
N LEU A 134 8.92 -5.83 -14.58
CA LEU A 134 7.79 -6.75 -14.69
C LEU A 134 7.00 -6.54 -15.99
N ILE A 135 6.90 -5.29 -16.44
CA ILE A 135 6.25 -4.95 -17.72
C ILE A 135 7.05 -5.53 -18.91
N LEU A 136 8.37 -5.60 -18.79
CA LEU A 136 9.25 -6.16 -19.82
C LEU A 136 9.23 -7.69 -19.86
N LEU A 137 8.80 -8.37 -18.79
CA LEU A 137 8.68 -9.82 -18.75
C LEU A 137 7.42 -10.29 -19.50
N PRO A 138 7.46 -11.47 -20.13
CA PRO A 138 6.27 -12.04 -20.74
C PRO A 138 5.16 -12.25 -19.70
N LYS A 139 3.93 -11.85 -20.00
CA LYS A 139 2.77 -12.02 -19.11
C LYS A 139 2.61 -13.47 -18.63
N ASN A 140 2.92 -14.44 -19.48
CA ASN A 140 2.88 -15.87 -19.15
C ASN A 140 3.82 -16.27 -18.00
N PHE A 141 4.86 -15.49 -17.71
CA PHE A 141 5.75 -15.75 -16.56
C PHE A 141 4.98 -15.74 -15.24
N PHE A 142 3.96 -14.91 -15.13
CA PHE A 142 3.11 -14.81 -13.94
C PHE A 142 1.91 -15.75 -13.95
N LEU A 143 1.48 -16.19 -15.15
CA LEU A 143 0.27 -16.99 -15.35
C LEU A 143 0.56 -18.50 -15.45
N SER A 144 1.82 -18.89 -15.69
CA SER A 144 2.22 -20.27 -15.96
C SER A 144 2.41 -21.14 -14.72
N ASN A 145 2.09 -20.67 -13.53
CA ASN A 145 2.16 -21.47 -12.31
C ASN A 145 0.74 -21.75 -11.78
N PRO A 146 0.03 -22.78 -12.30
CA PRO A 146 -1.32 -23.14 -11.85
C PRO A 146 -1.35 -23.61 -10.39
N ASP A 147 -0.19 -23.98 -9.83
CA ASP A 147 0.00 -24.40 -8.44
C ASP A 147 0.48 -23.23 -7.55
N SER A 148 0.13 -21.99 -7.88
CA SER A 148 0.43 -20.87 -6.99
C SER A 148 -0.13 -21.18 -5.60
N ILE A 149 0.76 -21.18 -4.60
CA ILE A 149 0.46 -21.47 -3.19
C ILE A 149 -0.71 -20.62 -2.67
N PHE A 150 -0.99 -19.52 -3.36
CA PHE A 150 -2.07 -18.60 -3.05
C PHE A 150 -3.01 -18.47 -4.26
N LYS A 151 -4.08 -19.27 -4.27
CA LYS A 151 -5.23 -19.01 -5.15
C LYS A 151 -5.91 -17.72 -4.67
N PRO A 152 -6.44 -16.89 -5.60
CA PRO A 152 -7.25 -15.75 -5.21
C PRO A 152 -8.35 -16.18 -4.25
N LEU A 153 -8.46 -15.51 -3.11
CA LEU A 153 -9.56 -15.75 -2.16
C LEU A 153 -10.82 -15.00 -2.56
N TYR A 154 -10.65 -13.98 -3.42
CA TYR A 154 -11.74 -13.22 -3.98
C TYR A 154 -12.13 -13.78 -5.35
N GLU A 155 -13.38 -14.21 -5.47
CA GLU A 155 -13.94 -14.70 -6.73
C GLU A 155 -14.94 -13.68 -7.28
N ILE A 156 -14.76 -13.33 -8.55
CA ILE A 156 -15.68 -12.46 -9.27
C ILE A 156 -16.88 -13.25 -9.70
N LYS A 157 -18.06 -12.82 -9.27
CA LYS A 157 -19.32 -13.40 -9.71
C LYS A 157 -19.84 -12.59 -10.91
N VAL A 158 -19.91 -13.20 -12.08
CA VAL A 158 -20.65 -12.64 -13.20
C VAL A 158 -22.13 -12.63 -12.82
N LYS A 159 -22.76 -11.46 -12.80
CA LYS A 159 -24.14 -11.28 -12.35
C LYS A 159 -24.97 -10.68 -13.46
N ASN A 160 -26.12 -11.29 -13.73
CA ASN A 160 -27.17 -10.70 -14.53
C ASN A 160 -28.24 -10.12 -13.58
N TYR A 161 -28.54 -8.85 -13.74
CA TYR A 161 -29.54 -8.17 -12.90
C TYR A 161 -30.83 -7.95 -13.71
N GLU A 162 -31.96 -8.32 -13.11
CA GLU A 162 -33.27 -8.16 -13.76
C GLU A 162 -33.73 -6.68 -13.79
N ASN A 163 -33.33 -5.89 -12.78
CA ASN A 163 -33.67 -4.50 -12.66
C ASN A 163 -32.66 -3.74 -11.77
N PHE A 164 -32.76 -2.41 -11.76
CA PHE A 164 -31.87 -1.54 -10.98
C PHE A 164 -31.94 -1.80 -9.46
N MET A 165 -33.10 -2.13 -8.90
CA MET A 165 -33.24 -2.42 -7.48
C MET A 165 -32.48 -3.71 -7.11
N SER A 166 -32.61 -4.75 -7.94
CA SER A 166 -31.85 -5.99 -7.78
C SER A 166 -30.34 -5.76 -7.90
N PHE A 167 -29.92 -4.96 -8.88
CA PHE A 167 -28.52 -4.53 -9.01
C PHE A 167 -28.04 -3.84 -7.71
N PHE A 168 -28.70 -2.77 -7.28
CA PHE A 168 -28.28 -1.97 -6.14
C PHE A 168 -28.21 -2.80 -4.84
N THR A 169 -29.25 -3.63 -4.59
CA THR A 169 -29.29 -4.47 -3.38
C THR A 169 -28.15 -5.48 -3.37
N ASN A 170 -27.93 -6.19 -4.46
CA ASN A 170 -26.87 -7.19 -4.55
C ASN A 170 -25.47 -6.56 -4.42
N THR A 171 -25.23 -5.45 -5.14
CA THR A 171 -23.96 -4.72 -5.08
C THR A 171 -23.67 -4.17 -3.68
N PHE A 172 -24.71 -3.68 -2.97
CA PHE A 172 -24.55 -3.24 -1.59
C PHE A 172 -24.14 -4.39 -0.66
N PHE A 173 -24.80 -5.54 -0.75
CA PHE A 173 -24.42 -6.72 0.04
C PHE A 173 -23.03 -7.25 -0.31
N ASP A 174 -22.64 -7.23 -1.57
CA ASP A 174 -21.29 -7.62 -1.99
C ASP A 174 -20.22 -6.68 -1.42
N SER A 175 -20.49 -5.38 -1.43
CA SER A 175 -19.59 -4.40 -0.81
C SER A 175 -19.44 -4.59 0.70
N LEU A 176 -20.52 -5.00 1.39
CA LEU A 176 -20.47 -5.35 2.81
C LEU A 176 -19.66 -6.63 3.05
N ILE A 177 -19.90 -7.67 2.25
CA ILE A 177 -19.16 -8.94 2.35
C ILE A 177 -17.66 -8.68 2.11
N LEU A 178 -17.32 -7.94 1.05
CA LEU A 178 -15.92 -7.56 0.77
C LEU A 178 -15.32 -6.76 1.94
N SER A 179 -16.06 -5.80 2.48
CA SER A 179 -15.60 -5.03 3.64
C SER A 179 -15.28 -5.90 4.84
N VAL A 180 -16.17 -6.85 5.17
CA VAL A 180 -15.97 -7.80 6.28
C VAL A 180 -14.75 -8.67 6.05
N GLN A 181 -14.57 -9.18 4.84
CA GLN A 181 -13.40 -10.01 4.46
C GLN A 181 -12.09 -9.24 4.63
N ILE A 182 -12.04 -7.99 4.15
CA ILE A 182 -10.87 -7.10 4.32
C ILE A 182 -10.66 -6.78 5.81
N ILE A 183 -11.71 -6.52 6.58
CA ILE A 183 -11.61 -6.26 8.03
C ILE A 183 -11.01 -7.46 8.75
N ILE A 184 -11.43 -8.68 8.45
CA ILE A 184 -10.88 -9.89 9.05
C ILE A 184 -9.39 -10.02 8.72
N LEU A 185 -9.03 -9.88 7.43
CA LEU A 185 -7.65 -9.95 6.95
C LEU A 185 -6.76 -8.94 7.68
N VAL A 186 -7.16 -7.67 7.65
CA VAL A 186 -6.37 -6.57 8.25
C VAL A 186 -6.33 -6.68 9.77
N SER A 187 -7.41 -7.14 10.42
CA SER A 187 -7.41 -7.38 11.87
C SER A 187 -6.42 -8.47 12.28
N LEU A 188 -6.26 -9.53 11.49
CA LEU A 188 -5.23 -10.54 11.72
C LEU A 188 -3.82 -9.95 11.62
N VAL A 189 -3.57 -9.12 10.60
CA VAL A 189 -2.28 -8.42 10.44
C VAL A 189 -2.02 -7.46 11.62
N LEU A 190 -3.01 -6.68 12.02
CA LEU A 190 -2.91 -5.78 13.18
C LEU A 190 -2.65 -6.54 14.48
N LEU A 191 -3.24 -7.72 14.65
CA LEU A 191 -2.96 -8.59 15.79
C LEU A 191 -1.50 -9.05 15.77
N MET A 192 -1.02 -9.58 14.64
CA MET A 192 0.38 -10.00 14.48
C MET A 192 1.35 -8.84 14.75
N THR A 193 1.11 -7.67 14.17
CA THR A 193 1.96 -6.49 14.37
C THR A 193 1.93 -6.00 15.81
N SER A 194 0.79 -6.10 16.50
CA SER A 194 0.68 -5.78 17.92
C SER A 194 1.48 -6.73 18.81
N PHE A 195 1.56 -8.01 18.46
CA PHE A 195 2.45 -8.95 19.13
C PHE A 195 3.91 -8.64 18.87
N ILE A 196 4.29 -8.41 17.61
CA ILE A 196 5.68 -8.08 17.22
C ILE A 196 6.18 -6.84 17.95
N LYS A 197 5.39 -5.76 18.02
CA LYS A 197 5.74 -4.53 18.76
C LYS A 197 6.06 -4.77 20.24
N ASN A 198 5.42 -5.76 20.84
CA ASN A 198 5.57 -6.06 22.27
C ASN A 198 6.67 -7.08 22.59
N LEU A 199 7.38 -7.59 21.58
CA LEU A 199 8.54 -8.46 21.80
C LEU A 199 9.64 -7.69 22.53
N SER A 200 10.22 -8.32 23.56
CA SER A 200 11.24 -7.73 24.44
C SER A 200 12.47 -7.24 23.68
N PHE A 201 12.78 -7.88 22.55
CA PHE A 201 13.85 -7.50 21.66
C PHE A 201 13.65 -6.10 21.06
N LEU A 202 12.44 -5.78 20.58
CA LEU A 202 12.13 -4.47 20.00
C LEU A 202 12.07 -3.36 21.06
N LYS A 203 11.69 -3.70 22.31
CA LYS A 203 11.70 -2.75 23.43
C LYS A 203 13.10 -2.44 23.97
N LYS A 204 14.10 -3.29 23.70
CA LYS A 204 15.49 -3.10 24.08
C LYS A 204 16.30 -2.31 23.06
N ILE A 205 15.71 -1.95 21.92
CA ILE A 205 16.37 -1.06 20.95
C ILE A 205 16.39 0.33 21.57
N ASN A 206 17.50 0.64 22.24
CA ASN A 206 17.78 1.96 22.83
C ASN A 206 17.86 3.02 21.73
N HIS A 207 17.67 4.30 22.10
CA HIS A 207 17.86 5.48 21.23
C HIS A 207 19.18 5.52 20.45
N GLN A 208 20.18 4.72 20.83
CA GLN A 208 21.43 4.53 20.07
C GLN A 208 21.20 3.87 18.68
N VAL A 209 20.02 3.34 18.40
CA VAL A 209 19.67 2.65 17.15
C VAL A 209 18.42 3.26 16.51
N ALA A 210 18.28 4.60 16.61
CA ALA A 210 17.16 5.37 16.09
C ALA A 210 16.82 5.03 14.61
N LEU A 211 17.85 4.87 13.79
CA LEU A 211 17.71 4.48 12.39
C LEU A 211 17.01 3.12 12.22
N THR A 212 17.45 2.10 12.97
CA THR A 212 16.87 0.74 12.88
C THR A 212 15.44 0.71 13.43
N SER A 213 15.18 1.42 14.54
CA SER A 213 13.85 1.55 15.12
C SER A 213 12.86 2.19 14.14
N SER A 214 13.28 3.26 13.48
CA SER A 214 12.49 3.97 12.47
C SER A 214 12.17 3.07 11.27
N ILE A 215 13.17 2.38 10.72
CA ILE A 215 13.00 1.47 9.59
C ILE A 215 12.07 0.31 9.95
N LEU A 216 12.31 -0.36 11.08
CA LEU A 216 11.48 -1.50 11.50
C LEU A 216 10.04 -1.11 11.77
N SER A 217 9.81 0.04 12.45
CA SER A 217 8.45 0.47 12.71
C SER A 217 7.72 0.85 11.42
N GLY A 218 8.35 1.58 10.52
CA GLY A 218 7.75 1.95 9.24
C GLY A 218 7.53 0.76 8.31
N LEU A 219 8.49 -0.16 8.25
CA LEU A 219 8.39 -1.38 7.43
C LEU A 219 7.23 -2.28 7.87
N LEU A 220 7.04 -2.47 9.17
CA LEU A 220 6.03 -3.40 9.70
C LEU A 220 4.65 -2.75 9.87
N ILE A 221 4.60 -1.46 10.20
CA ILE A 221 3.38 -0.78 10.62
C ILE A 221 2.94 0.27 9.60
N GLY A 222 3.83 0.66 8.72
CA GLY A 222 3.62 1.73 7.75
C GLY A 222 4.01 3.12 8.27
N ILE A 223 4.12 4.07 7.34
CA ILE A 223 4.52 5.45 7.63
C ILE A 223 3.47 6.15 8.50
N VAL A 224 2.19 5.95 8.24
CA VAL A 224 1.08 6.61 8.96
C VAL A 224 1.05 6.20 10.43
N TYR A 225 1.03 4.90 10.69
CA TYR A 225 0.98 4.37 12.06
C TYR A 225 2.33 4.45 12.77
N GLY A 226 3.43 4.40 12.01
CA GLY A 226 4.80 4.57 12.51
C GLY A 226 5.22 6.03 12.70
N ALA A 227 4.40 7.01 12.29
CA ALA A 227 4.73 8.43 12.30
C ALA A 227 5.24 8.94 13.67
N GLY A 228 4.64 8.47 14.76
CA GLY A 228 5.06 8.84 16.10
C GLY A 228 6.50 8.41 16.40
N VAL A 229 6.88 7.19 16.02
CA VAL A 229 8.24 6.67 16.17
C VAL A 229 9.20 7.43 15.25
N LEU A 230 8.84 7.57 13.96
CA LEU A 230 9.65 8.29 12.98
C LEU A 230 9.97 9.73 13.44
N LEU A 231 8.95 10.46 13.90
CA LEU A 231 9.12 11.84 14.38
C LEU A 231 9.94 11.94 15.66
N SER A 232 9.78 10.99 16.59
CA SER A 232 10.56 10.98 17.85
C SER A 232 12.01 10.62 17.62
N GLU A 233 12.27 9.63 16.74
CA GLU A 233 13.62 9.16 16.46
C GLU A 233 14.40 10.08 15.52
N ALA A 234 13.71 10.82 14.62
CA ALA A 234 14.35 11.78 13.71
C ALA A 234 15.23 12.82 14.44
N LYS A 235 14.91 13.15 15.69
CA LYS A 235 15.69 14.08 16.52
C LYS A 235 17.11 13.56 16.84
N TYR A 236 17.30 12.25 16.79
CA TYR A 236 18.59 11.59 17.10
C TYR A 236 19.32 11.13 15.84
N MET A 237 18.78 11.45 14.65
CA MET A 237 19.31 10.99 13.36
C MET A 237 20.00 12.13 12.62
N THR A 238 21.07 11.81 11.91
CA THR A 238 21.68 12.72 10.95
C THR A 238 20.76 12.91 9.74
N LYS A 239 20.90 14.00 8.99
CA LYS A 239 20.13 14.23 7.75
C LYS A 239 20.28 13.05 6.79
N LYS A 240 21.49 12.49 6.65
CA LYS A 240 21.74 11.31 5.82
C LYS A 240 20.94 10.10 6.28
N GLN A 241 20.86 9.85 7.58
CA GLN A 241 20.04 8.76 8.14
C GLN A 241 18.54 9.02 7.96
N ILE A 242 18.08 10.25 8.12
CA ILE A 242 16.68 10.63 7.86
C ILE A 242 16.33 10.37 6.39
N TYR A 243 17.14 10.86 5.45
CA TYR A 243 16.89 10.63 4.02
C TYR A 243 16.91 9.15 3.68
N SER A 244 17.94 8.39 4.11
CA SER A 244 18.01 6.95 3.78
C SER A 244 16.85 6.16 4.36
N SER A 245 16.42 6.41 5.61
CA SER A 245 15.27 5.73 6.20
C SER A 245 13.95 6.13 5.53
N CYS A 246 13.74 7.42 5.26
CA CYS A 246 12.51 7.87 4.61
C CYS A 246 12.38 7.34 3.18
N PHE A 247 13.46 7.33 2.39
CA PHE A 247 13.43 6.79 1.03
C PHE A 247 13.27 5.27 1.02
N PHE A 248 13.91 4.57 1.96
CA PHE A 248 13.65 3.14 2.19
C PHE A 248 12.15 2.91 2.44
N LEU A 249 11.56 3.66 3.37
CA LEU A 249 10.15 3.51 3.74
C LEU A 249 9.19 3.95 2.63
N MET A 250 9.51 4.98 1.87
CA MET A 250 8.71 5.34 0.68
C MET A 250 8.67 4.22 -0.36
N THR A 251 9.70 3.35 -0.41
CA THR A 251 9.74 2.20 -1.31
C THR A 251 9.07 0.97 -0.70
N ALA A 252 9.34 0.68 0.58
CA ALA A 252 8.81 -0.50 1.27
C ALA A 252 8.41 -0.17 2.71
N HIS A 253 7.15 0.18 2.90
CA HIS A 253 6.52 0.31 4.21
C HIS A 253 5.27 -0.56 4.27
N ALA A 254 4.73 -0.80 5.47
CA ALA A 254 3.56 -1.66 5.72
C ALA A 254 3.61 -2.98 4.93
N ILE A 255 4.81 -3.57 4.78
CA ILE A 255 5.08 -4.62 3.80
C ILE A 255 4.22 -5.87 3.99
N ILE A 256 3.76 -6.13 5.21
CA ILE A 256 2.87 -7.26 5.50
C ILE A 256 1.44 -6.91 5.12
N GLU A 257 0.93 -5.76 5.58
CA GLU A 257 -0.46 -5.34 5.38
C GLU A 257 -0.76 -5.11 3.91
N ASP A 258 0.03 -4.28 3.23
CA ASP A 258 -0.14 -3.97 1.82
C ASP A 258 -0.06 -5.22 0.95
N THR A 259 0.94 -6.06 1.19
CA THR A 259 1.13 -7.29 0.41
C THR A 259 -0.05 -8.22 0.57
N LEU A 260 -0.48 -8.51 1.80
CA LEU A 260 -1.58 -9.46 2.05
C LEU A 260 -2.90 -8.94 1.49
N LEU A 261 -3.12 -7.63 1.48
CA LEU A 261 -4.30 -7.04 0.88
C LEU A 261 -4.38 -7.35 -0.62
N PHE A 262 -3.30 -7.16 -1.39
CA PHE A 262 -3.29 -7.48 -2.81
C PHE A 262 -3.23 -8.97 -3.12
N VAL A 263 -2.55 -9.77 -2.28
CA VAL A 263 -2.50 -11.23 -2.39
C VAL A 263 -3.89 -11.85 -2.21
N TYR A 264 -4.75 -11.25 -1.37
CA TYR A 264 -6.15 -11.67 -1.24
C TYR A 264 -6.87 -11.67 -2.58
N PHE A 265 -6.54 -10.74 -3.49
CA PHE A 265 -7.09 -10.65 -4.84
C PHE A 265 -6.27 -11.42 -5.89
N GLY A 266 -5.18 -12.08 -5.51
CA GLY A 266 -4.37 -12.94 -6.37
C GLY A 266 -3.02 -12.38 -6.81
N ALA A 267 -2.58 -11.23 -6.29
CA ALA A 267 -1.25 -10.72 -6.60
C ALA A 267 -0.12 -11.64 -6.13
N ASN A 268 1.01 -11.59 -6.82
CA ASN A 268 2.18 -12.41 -6.48
C ASN A 268 2.88 -11.89 -5.20
N VAL A 269 2.81 -12.70 -4.12
CA VAL A 269 3.38 -12.35 -2.82
C VAL A 269 4.89 -12.08 -2.86
N TRP A 270 5.63 -12.85 -3.64
CA TRP A 270 7.09 -12.74 -3.72
C TRP A 270 7.52 -11.43 -4.37
N VAL A 271 6.84 -11.03 -5.43
CA VAL A 271 7.07 -9.74 -6.08
C VAL A 271 6.75 -8.59 -5.14
N LEU A 272 5.59 -8.62 -4.51
CA LEU A 272 5.17 -7.53 -3.61
C LEU A 272 6.04 -7.43 -2.35
N THR A 273 6.63 -8.53 -1.89
CA THR A 273 7.43 -8.54 -0.66
C THR A 273 8.92 -8.44 -0.96
N LEU A 274 9.48 -9.46 -1.64
CA LEU A 274 10.93 -9.57 -1.79
C LEU A 274 11.49 -8.53 -2.76
N PHE A 275 10.78 -8.26 -3.85
CA PHE A 275 11.27 -7.30 -4.83
C PHE A 275 11.20 -5.85 -4.30
N ARG A 276 10.10 -5.46 -3.61
CA ARG A 276 10.01 -4.15 -2.93
C ARG A 276 11.11 -3.98 -1.89
N LEU A 277 11.33 -5.02 -1.06
CA LEU A 277 12.37 -4.97 -0.04
C LEU A 277 13.77 -4.86 -0.65
N PHE A 278 14.05 -5.62 -1.71
CA PHE A 278 15.31 -5.54 -2.44
C PHE A 278 15.58 -4.14 -2.98
N LEU A 279 14.58 -3.53 -3.63
CA LEU A 279 14.67 -2.15 -4.12
C LEU A 279 14.91 -1.15 -2.99
N ALA A 280 14.20 -1.30 -1.88
CA ALA A 280 14.37 -0.42 -0.72
C ALA A 280 15.77 -0.51 -0.11
N ILE A 281 16.36 -1.72 -0.05
CA ILE A 281 17.75 -1.94 0.41
C ILE A 281 18.74 -1.27 -0.53
N ILE A 282 18.56 -1.39 -1.85
CA ILE A 282 19.41 -0.72 -2.84
C ILE A 282 19.36 0.79 -2.64
N VAL A 283 18.16 1.37 -2.56
CA VAL A 283 17.99 2.81 -2.35
C VAL A 283 18.64 3.27 -1.06
N PHE A 284 18.42 2.54 0.04
CA PHE A 284 19.06 2.82 1.32
C PHE A 284 20.59 2.86 1.19
N TYR A 285 21.17 1.85 0.57
CA TYR A 285 22.62 1.75 0.37
C TYR A 285 23.16 2.88 -0.51
N LEU A 286 22.47 3.20 -1.62
CA LEU A 286 22.86 4.31 -2.50
C LEU A 286 22.88 5.64 -1.76
N ILE A 287 21.85 5.94 -0.98
CA ILE A 287 21.81 7.19 -0.19
C ILE A 287 22.90 7.17 0.89
N MET A 288 23.06 6.06 1.61
CA MET A 288 24.11 5.93 2.62
C MET A 288 25.53 6.03 2.06
N THR A 289 25.72 5.74 0.77
CA THR A 289 27.04 5.83 0.12
C THR A 289 27.26 7.21 -0.49
N PHE A 290 26.31 7.69 -1.28
CA PHE A 290 26.52 8.84 -2.17
C PHE A 290 25.95 10.16 -1.63
N TYR A 291 25.03 10.13 -0.66
CA TYR A 291 24.51 11.38 -0.10
C TYR A 291 25.59 12.09 0.73
N GLN A 292 26.05 13.23 0.22
CA GLN A 292 26.96 14.12 0.92
C GLN A 292 26.15 15.19 1.65
N THR A 293 26.29 15.28 2.99
CA THR A 293 25.71 16.42 3.72
C THR A 293 26.44 17.69 3.32
N PRO A 294 25.71 18.73 2.86
CA PRO A 294 26.33 20.04 2.64
C PRO A 294 27.05 20.50 3.91
N VAL A 295 28.25 21.06 3.76
CA VAL A 295 29.15 21.47 4.87
C VAL A 295 28.51 22.53 5.81
N ILE A 296 27.37 23.10 5.42
CA ILE A 296 26.67 24.19 6.12
C ILE A 296 25.95 23.74 7.42
N ASP A 297 25.83 22.45 7.68
CA ASP A 297 24.99 21.89 8.75
C ASP A 297 25.65 21.81 10.15
N LYS A 298 26.80 22.43 10.36
CA LYS A 298 27.47 22.42 11.69
C LYS A 298 27.00 23.49 12.69
N GLN A 299 25.96 24.28 12.38
CA GLN A 299 25.60 25.47 13.19
C GLN A 299 24.21 25.47 13.84
N TYR A 300 23.51 24.34 13.93
CA TYR A 300 22.27 24.29 14.72
C TYR A 300 22.30 23.11 15.70
N HIS A 301 22.97 23.35 16.82
CA HIS A 301 22.74 22.66 18.09
C HIS A 301 22.50 23.70 19.15
#